data_cdc8ed6456059f0bb4cbdee0f3c2b220
#
_entry.id   cdc8ed6456059f0bb4cbdee0f3c2b220
#
_cell.length_a   1.000
_cell.length_b   1.000
_cell.length_c   1.000
_cell.angle_alpha   90.00
_cell.angle_beta   90.00
_cell.angle_gamma   90.00
#
_symmetry.space_group_name_H-M   'P 1'
#
loop_
_entity.id
_entity.type
_entity.pdbx_description
1 polymer ?
#
loop_
_entity_poly.entity_id
_entity_poly.type
_entity_poly.pdbx_seq_one_letter_code
_entity_poly.pdbx_strand_id
1 'polypeptide(L)'
;MSTKREFLTELVEENGLDIDEDIFKLPKGGKEIAIITRTGIEKIQYNNDIIVEFEVVHVSKEFSVFKATATKEGYNGAIQTYGSALYGQGGNCRSNYVAEMAEKRALARAVLKISGAYKYGVFGEDESDDFKGEK
;
A
#
# COMPACT_ATOMS: atom_id res chain seq x y z
N MET A 1 24.96 -1.57 -0.70
CA MET A 1 23.68 -2.16 -0.29
C MET A 1 22.90 -1.14 0.55
N SER A 2 21.68 -0.86 0.17
CA SER A 2 20.87 0.12 0.89
C SER A 2 20.30 -0.46 2.18
N THR A 3 20.33 0.36 3.24
CA THR A 3 19.69 0.04 4.49
C THR A 3 18.24 0.53 4.44
N LYS A 4 17.42 0.08 5.40
CA LYS A 4 16.06 0.55 5.56
C LYS A 4 16.02 2.08 5.68
N ARG A 5 16.94 2.64 6.47
CA ARG A 5 17.01 4.08 6.70
C ARG A 5 17.32 4.84 5.42
N GLU A 6 18.27 4.33 4.64
CA GLU A 6 18.63 4.94 3.38
C GLU A 6 17.47 4.89 2.39
N PHE A 7 16.80 3.75 2.33
CA PHE A 7 15.62 3.59 1.46
C PHE A 7 14.53 4.60 1.82
N LEU A 8 14.22 4.73 3.11
CA LEU A 8 13.19 5.67 3.56
C LEU A 8 13.58 7.12 3.27
N THR A 9 14.84 7.48 3.49
CA THR A 9 15.34 8.83 3.23
C THR A 9 15.18 9.17 1.75
N GLU A 10 15.58 8.27 0.88
CA GLU A 10 15.45 8.48 -0.56
C GLU A 10 13.99 8.57 -0.98
N LEU A 11 13.16 7.70 -0.42
CA LEU A 11 11.73 7.69 -0.74
C LEU A 11 11.08 9.03 -0.39
N VAL A 12 11.40 9.55 0.80
CA VAL A 12 10.88 10.83 1.28
C VAL A 12 11.37 11.97 0.39
N GLU A 13 12.66 12.04 0.14
CA GLU A 13 13.25 13.14 -0.62
C GLU A 13 12.83 13.13 -2.09
N GLU A 14 12.85 11.98 -2.73
CA GLU A 14 12.53 11.88 -4.15
C GLU A 14 11.05 12.08 -4.45
N ASN A 15 10.18 11.81 -3.48
CA ASN A 15 8.75 11.89 -3.70
C ASN A 15 8.07 13.04 -2.98
N GLY A 16 8.84 13.87 -2.28
CA GLY A 16 8.26 15.01 -1.57
C GLY A 16 7.30 14.60 -0.46
N LEU A 17 7.59 13.51 0.24
CA LEU A 17 6.76 13.06 1.34
C LEU A 17 6.96 13.94 2.56
N ASP A 18 5.87 14.17 3.29
CA ASP A 18 5.89 14.88 4.56
C ASP A 18 6.09 13.84 5.66
N ILE A 19 7.20 13.95 6.39
CA ILE A 19 7.53 12.95 7.41
C ILE A 19 6.54 12.96 8.59
N ASP A 20 5.77 14.02 8.74
CA ASP A 20 4.79 14.12 9.82
C ASP A 20 3.40 13.67 9.39
N GLU A 21 3.08 13.77 8.10
CA GLU A 21 1.74 13.46 7.60
C GLU A 21 1.66 12.23 6.71
N ASP A 22 2.72 11.95 5.95
CA ASP A 22 2.69 10.88 4.95
C ASP A 22 3.27 9.56 5.45
N ILE A 23 4.02 9.59 6.56
CA ILE A 23 4.66 8.40 7.12
C ILE A 23 4.45 8.36 8.63
N PHE A 24 4.17 7.17 9.17
CA PHE A 24 4.22 6.97 10.61
C PHE A 24 4.83 5.59 10.89
N LYS A 25 5.21 5.36 12.12
CA LYS A 25 5.88 4.12 12.51
C LYS A 25 5.04 3.33 13.50
N LEU A 26 5.08 2.01 13.37
CA LEU A 26 4.39 1.10 14.26
C LEU A 26 5.37 0.04 14.77
N PRO A 27 5.26 -0.32 16.06
CA PRO A 27 6.04 -1.44 16.57
C PRO A 27 5.44 -2.76 16.08
N LYS A 28 6.31 -3.69 15.74
CA LYS A 28 5.87 -5.05 15.38
C LYS A 28 6.95 -6.04 15.78
N GLY A 29 6.63 -6.92 16.73
CA GLY A 29 7.54 -7.98 17.14
C GLY A 29 8.92 -7.50 17.57
N GLY A 30 9.00 -6.40 18.28
CA GLY A 30 10.26 -5.83 18.72
C GLY A 30 10.99 -5.01 17.66
N LYS A 31 10.41 -4.91 16.47
CA LYS A 31 10.94 -4.10 15.38
C LYS A 31 9.97 -2.97 15.07
N GLU A 32 10.47 -1.97 14.39
CA GLU A 32 9.67 -0.84 13.98
C GLU A 32 9.47 -0.91 12.47
N ILE A 33 8.21 -0.84 12.02
CA ILE A 33 7.90 -0.79 10.59
C ILE A 33 7.42 0.61 10.24
N ALA A 34 7.61 0.99 8.99
CA ALA A 34 7.15 2.27 8.48
C ALA A 34 5.86 2.08 7.70
N ILE A 35 4.91 2.98 7.91
CA ILE A 35 3.61 2.97 7.22
C ILE A 35 3.52 4.22 6.37
N ILE A 36 3.18 4.05 5.10
CA ILE A 36 2.94 5.17 4.19
C ILE A 36 1.44 5.37 4.10
N THR A 37 0.99 6.60 4.32
CA THR A 37 -0.42 6.92 4.23
C THR A 37 -0.88 6.91 2.78
N ARG A 38 -2.20 6.92 2.57
CA ARG A 38 -2.77 6.95 1.22
C ARG A 38 -2.25 8.12 0.41
N THR A 39 -2.15 9.29 1.02
CA THR A 39 -1.60 10.48 0.36
C THR A 39 -0.16 10.26 -0.06
N GLY A 40 0.64 9.62 0.81
CA GLY A 40 2.02 9.27 0.49
C GLY A 40 2.11 8.30 -0.68
N ILE A 41 1.23 7.28 -0.71
CA ILE A 41 1.17 6.33 -1.82
C ILE A 41 0.90 7.05 -3.14
N GLU A 42 -0.05 7.98 -3.15
CA GLU A 42 -0.39 8.73 -4.35
C GLU A 42 0.77 9.60 -4.83
N LYS A 43 1.51 10.20 -3.91
CA LYS A 43 2.71 10.97 -4.26
C LYS A 43 3.78 10.08 -4.91
N ILE A 44 4.00 8.89 -4.35
CA ILE A 44 4.95 7.94 -4.90
C ILE A 44 4.53 7.52 -6.30
N GLN A 45 3.26 7.20 -6.48
CA GLN A 45 2.72 6.82 -7.78
C GLN A 45 2.93 7.92 -8.82
N TYR A 46 2.56 9.13 -8.47
CA TYR A 46 2.65 10.26 -9.38
C TYR A 46 4.09 10.59 -9.75
N ASN A 47 4.97 10.66 -8.76
CA ASN A 47 6.35 11.09 -8.98
C ASN A 47 7.21 10.05 -9.71
N ASN A 48 6.76 8.80 -9.73
CA ASN A 48 7.48 7.73 -10.42
C ASN A 48 6.76 7.26 -11.69
N ASP A 49 5.70 7.95 -12.07
CA ASP A 49 4.90 7.60 -13.25
C ASP A 49 4.48 6.13 -13.26
N ILE A 50 4.05 5.64 -12.10
CA ILE A 50 3.58 4.27 -11.98
C ILE A 50 2.16 4.19 -12.53
N ILE A 51 1.97 3.38 -13.55
CA ILE A 51 0.66 3.18 -14.16
C ILE A 51 0.02 1.96 -13.51
N VAL A 52 -1.20 2.13 -13.01
CA VAL A 52 -1.93 1.03 -12.38
C VAL A 52 -3.25 0.83 -13.11
N GLU A 53 -3.47 -0.39 -13.57
CA GLU A 53 -4.73 -0.78 -14.18
C GLU A 53 -5.43 -1.75 -13.25
N PHE A 54 -6.75 -1.64 -13.20
CA PHE A 54 -7.56 -2.47 -12.28
C PHE A 54 -8.45 -3.44 -13.05
N GLU A 55 -8.61 -4.61 -12.44
CA GLU A 55 -9.57 -5.59 -12.91
C GLU A 55 -10.48 -5.94 -11.73
N VAL A 56 -11.77 -5.87 -11.94
CA VAL A 56 -12.74 -6.28 -10.94
C VAL A 56 -12.79 -7.81 -10.92
N VAL A 57 -12.42 -8.40 -9.79
CA VAL A 57 -12.50 -9.85 -9.63
C VAL A 57 -13.87 -10.22 -9.08
N HIS A 58 -14.36 -9.46 -8.10
CA HIS A 58 -15.67 -9.67 -7.51
C HIS A 58 -16.13 -8.38 -6.86
N VAL A 59 -17.41 -8.04 -7.07
CA VAL A 59 -18.02 -6.89 -6.39
C VAL A 59 -19.41 -7.28 -5.91
N SER A 60 -19.66 -7.04 -4.63
CA SER A 60 -20.99 -7.15 -4.04
C SER A 60 -21.10 -6.10 -2.95
N LYS A 61 -22.26 -6.01 -2.30
CA LYS A 61 -22.46 -5.04 -1.22
C LYS A 61 -21.53 -5.28 -0.03
N GLU A 62 -21.16 -6.52 0.19
CA GLU A 62 -20.46 -6.91 1.40
C GLU A 62 -19.02 -7.33 1.15
N PHE A 63 -18.67 -7.68 -0.08
CA PHE A 63 -17.36 -8.23 -0.38
C PHE A 63 -16.92 -7.81 -1.77
N SER A 64 -15.68 -7.34 -1.86
CA SER A 64 -15.10 -6.97 -3.15
C SER A 64 -13.64 -7.37 -3.21
N VAL A 65 -13.21 -7.76 -4.41
CA VAL A 65 -11.82 -8.07 -4.69
C VAL A 65 -11.44 -7.39 -6.00
N PHE A 66 -10.36 -6.63 -5.97
CA PHE A 66 -9.79 -5.99 -7.15
C PHE A 66 -8.38 -6.48 -7.37
N LYS A 67 -8.01 -6.63 -8.62
CA LYS A 67 -6.65 -6.93 -9.02
C LYS A 67 -6.04 -5.66 -9.62
N ALA A 68 -4.87 -5.26 -9.15
CA ALA A 68 -4.14 -4.13 -9.69
C ALA A 68 -2.92 -4.62 -10.42
N THR A 69 -2.67 -4.06 -11.61
CA THR A 69 -1.47 -4.35 -12.37
C THR A 69 -0.69 -3.05 -12.51
N ALA A 70 0.49 -3.01 -11.94
CA ALA A 70 1.35 -1.83 -11.97
C ALA A 70 2.49 -2.01 -12.95
N THR A 71 2.76 -0.96 -13.71
CA THR A 71 3.91 -0.90 -14.60
C THR A 71 4.63 0.42 -14.38
N LYS A 72 5.92 0.43 -14.68
CA LYS A 72 6.75 1.60 -14.46
C LYS A 72 7.88 1.57 -15.48
N GLU A 73 8.19 2.72 -16.05
CA GLU A 73 9.32 2.83 -16.96
C GLU A 73 10.60 2.42 -16.23
N GLY A 74 11.41 1.60 -16.89
CA GLY A 74 12.63 1.10 -16.30
C GLY A 74 12.46 -0.16 -15.45
N TYR A 75 11.23 -0.53 -15.16
CA TYR A 75 10.94 -1.77 -14.44
C TYR A 75 10.56 -2.85 -15.47
N ASN A 76 11.25 -3.97 -15.42
CA ASN A 76 11.05 -5.04 -16.39
C ASN A 76 9.86 -5.90 -15.98
N GLY A 77 8.79 -5.83 -16.77
CA GLY A 77 7.57 -6.57 -16.51
C GLY A 77 6.52 -5.77 -15.76
N ALA A 78 5.61 -6.47 -15.11
CA ALA A 78 4.51 -5.87 -14.37
C ALA A 78 4.37 -6.53 -13.01
N ILE A 79 3.85 -5.78 -12.04
CA ILE A 79 3.54 -6.27 -10.71
C ILE A 79 2.02 -6.37 -10.60
N GLN A 80 1.52 -7.50 -10.13
CA GLN A 80 0.10 -7.68 -9.89
C GLN A 80 -0.15 -7.93 -8.41
N THR A 81 -1.18 -7.27 -7.89
CA THR A 81 -1.57 -7.41 -6.50
C THR A 81 -3.09 -7.49 -6.40
N TYR A 82 -3.56 -7.98 -5.27
CA TYR A 82 -4.99 -8.02 -4.98
C TYR A 82 -5.27 -7.19 -3.75
N GLY A 83 -6.43 -6.56 -3.75
CA GLY A 83 -6.98 -5.93 -2.57
C GLY A 83 -8.38 -6.47 -2.35
N SER A 84 -8.73 -6.75 -1.12
CA SER A 84 -10.07 -7.24 -0.79
C SER A 84 -10.62 -6.47 0.39
N ALA A 85 -11.96 -6.41 0.44
CA ALA A 85 -12.67 -5.80 1.54
C ALA A 85 -13.92 -6.62 1.81
N LEU A 86 -14.07 -7.07 3.05
CA LEU A 86 -15.25 -7.79 3.52
C LEU A 86 -15.87 -6.97 4.65
N TYR A 87 -17.10 -6.55 4.45
CA TYR A 87 -17.82 -5.73 5.41
C TYR A 87 -18.43 -6.59 6.51
N GLY A 88 -18.42 -6.04 7.72
CA GLY A 88 -19.14 -6.62 8.82
C GLY A 88 -18.27 -7.37 9.80
N GLN A 89 -18.95 -8.08 10.70
CA GLN A 89 -18.29 -8.85 11.75
C GLN A 89 -17.47 -9.99 11.13
N GLY A 90 -16.23 -10.08 11.55
CA GLY A 90 -15.31 -11.06 10.99
C GLY A 90 -14.64 -10.60 9.70
N GLY A 91 -15.03 -9.42 9.19
CA GLY A 91 -14.44 -8.87 7.99
C GLY A 91 -13.29 -7.92 8.28
N ASN A 92 -12.72 -7.39 7.22
CA ASN A 92 -11.59 -6.47 7.30
C ASN A 92 -11.95 -5.04 6.89
N CYS A 93 -13.23 -4.74 6.79
CA CYS A 93 -13.71 -3.42 6.37
C CYS A 93 -14.89 -2.99 7.23
N ARG A 94 -14.76 -1.85 7.88
CA ARG A 94 -15.83 -1.31 8.72
C ARG A 94 -16.80 -0.44 7.96
N SER A 95 -16.37 0.02 6.78
CA SER A 95 -17.18 0.84 5.90
C SER A 95 -17.93 -0.05 4.92
N ASN A 96 -19.14 0.36 4.53
CA ASN A 96 -19.87 -0.35 3.49
C ASN A 96 -19.40 0.02 2.07
N TYR A 97 -18.35 0.81 1.96
CA TYR A 97 -17.75 1.14 0.67
C TYR A 97 -16.67 0.12 0.32
N VAL A 98 -17.10 -1.15 0.22
CA VAL A 98 -16.13 -2.26 0.06
C VAL A 98 -15.39 -2.22 -1.28
N ALA A 99 -16.05 -1.81 -2.36
CA ALA A 99 -15.40 -1.75 -3.66
C ALA A 99 -14.26 -0.73 -3.66
N GLU A 100 -14.52 0.45 -3.12
CA GLU A 100 -13.52 1.51 -3.02
C GLU A 100 -12.36 1.12 -2.13
N MET A 101 -12.64 0.46 -1.01
CA MET A 101 -11.60 0.01 -0.10
C MET A 101 -10.74 -1.09 -0.72
N ALA A 102 -11.38 -2.02 -1.43
CA ALA A 102 -10.64 -3.09 -2.12
C ALA A 102 -9.72 -2.52 -3.19
N GLU A 103 -10.21 -1.55 -3.97
CA GLU A 103 -9.43 -0.89 -4.99
C GLU A 103 -8.22 -0.18 -4.39
N LYS A 104 -8.43 0.57 -3.31
CA LYS A 104 -7.35 1.31 -2.65
C LYS A 104 -6.28 0.38 -2.10
N ARG A 105 -6.70 -0.75 -1.53
CA ARG A 105 -5.75 -1.75 -1.02
C ARG A 105 -4.92 -2.36 -2.14
N ALA A 106 -5.56 -2.67 -3.26
CA ALA A 106 -4.85 -3.21 -4.42
C ALA A 106 -3.84 -2.19 -4.96
N LEU A 107 -4.25 -0.92 -5.05
CA LEU A 107 -3.38 0.17 -5.51
C LEU A 107 -2.17 0.32 -4.60
N ALA A 108 -2.40 0.45 -3.30
CA ALA A 108 -1.30 0.66 -2.36
C ALA A 108 -0.28 -0.48 -2.42
N ARG A 109 -0.75 -1.71 -2.46
CA ARG A 109 0.12 -2.87 -2.56
C ARG A 109 0.93 -2.87 -3.85
N ALA A 110 0.29 -2.53 -4.97
CA ALA A 110 0.97 -2.49 -6.26
C ALA A 110 2.07 -1.43 -6.29
N VAL A 111 1.76 -0.23 -5.81
CA VAL A 111 2.71 0.88 -5.78
C VAL A 111 3.91 0.55 -4.89
N LEU A 112 3.65 0.05 -3.69
CA LEU A 112 4.73 -0.28 -2.75
C LEU A 112 5.57 -1.45 -3.23
N LYS A 113 4.93 -2.45 -3.83
CA LYS A 113 5.65 -3.61 -4.33
C LYS A 113 6.57 -3.27 -5.48
N ILE A 114 6.10 -2.49 -6.45
CA ILE A 114 6.92 -2.10 -7.60
C ILE A 114 8.04 -1.13 -7.17
N SER A 115 7.85 -0.42 -6.08
CA SER A 115 8.84 0.48 -5.50
C SER A 115 9.86 -0.22 -4.61
N GLY A 116 9.65 -1.51 -4.32
CA GLY A 116 10.56 -2.29 -3.49
C GLY A 116 10.41 -2.04 -1.99
N ALA A 117 9.31 -1.43 -1.58
CA ALA A 117 9.13 -1.00 -0.19
C ALA A 117 9.04 -2.14 0.81
N TYR A 118 8.36 -3.22 0.45
CA TYR A 118 8.15 -4.34 1.38
C TYR A 118 9.44 -4.98 1.86
N LYS A 119 10.43 -5.02 1.01
CA LYS A 119 11.75 -5.55 1.33
C LYS A 119 12.40 -4.83 2.50
N TYR A 120 12.05 -3.56 2.70
CA TYR A 120 12.61 -2.72 3.76
C TYR A 120 11.65 -2.51 4.94
N GLY A 121 10.57 -3.28 4.99
CA GLY A 121 9.61 -3.16 6.09
C GLY A 121 8.75 -1.90 6.01
N VAL A 122 8.45 -1.48 4.79
CA VAL A 122 7.58 -0.31 4.53
C VAL A 122 6.28 -0.83 3.95
N PHE A 123 5.16 -0.46 4.57
CA PHE A 123 3.83 -0.95 4.23
C PHE A 123 2.85 0.19 4.04
N GLY A 124 1.68 -0.10 3.51
CA GLY A 124 0.64 0.90 3.30
C GLY A 124 -0.28 1.03 4.50
N GLU A 125 -0.94 2.15 4.60
CA GLU A 125 -1.90 2.45 5.65
C GLU A 125 -3.02 1.42 5.73
N ASP A 126 -3.46 0.94 4.57
CA ASP A 126 -4.54 -0.04 4.49
C ASP A 126 -4.15 -1.39 5.10
N GLU A 127 -2.87 -1.64 5.30
CA GLU A 127 -2.35 -2.85 5.92
C GLU A 127 -2.05 -2.66 7.41
N SER A 128 -2.08 -1.42 7.90
CA SER A 128 -1.68 -1.11 9.27
C SER A 128 -2.57 -1.75 10.33
N ASP A 129 -3.84 -1.96 10.02
CA ASP A 129 -4.77 -2.58 10.97
C ASP A 129 -4.40 -4.02 11.27
N ASP A 130 -3.82 -4.73 10.30
CA ASP A 130 -3.34 -6.10 10.52
C ASP A 130 -2.20 -6.12 11.54
N PHE A 131 -1.35 -5.11 11.51
CA PHE A 131 -0.23 -5.01 12.45
C PHE A 131 -0.66 -4.51 13.82
N LYS A 132 -1.63 -3.61 13.87
CA LYS A 132 -2.16 -3.10 15.13
C LYS A 132 -2.88 -4.17 15.92
N GLY A 133 -3.48 -5.15 15.26
CA GLY A 133 -4.18 -6.24 15.91
C GLY A 133 -3.25 -7.30 16.49
N GLU A 134 -1.97 -7.23 16.19
CA GLU A 134 -0.99 -8.18 16.72
C GLU A 134 -0.52 -7.74 18.09
N LYS A 135 -0.43 -8.70 18.99
CA LYS A 135 0.06 -8.44 20.35
C LYS A 135 1.29 -9.28 20.65
#